data_924e39ef26750466baee17b5423ed5ce
#
_entry.id   924e39ef26750466baee17b5423ed5ce
#
_cell.length_a   1.000
_cell.length_b   1.000
_cell.length_c   1.000
_cell.angle_alpha   90.00
_cell.angle_beta   90.00
_cell.angle_gamma   90.00
#
_symmetry.space_group_name_H-M   'P 1'
#
loop_
_entity.id
_entity.type
_entity.pdbx_description
1 polymer ?
#
loop_
_entity_poly.entity_id
_entity_poly.type
_entity_poly.pdbx_seq_one_letter_code
_entity_poly.pdbx_strand_id
1 'polypeptide(L)'
;MFRLTLATRLALSMSLLATGAAAAKATNNAPLTQRKDPYFLQAQAQLQQRLKQTPNTNRAKNVILVVGDGMGFSTVTAARIFEGQQRGVDGESNVLAWEAFPYLAAAKTYSADAQITDSAPSAVAMTTGVKTINDLMGLNHTAALNNCEDQQTKAVTTLWEMAATLGMSTGAVTTATITHATPGATYAHIANRDWESDTKMPADALAAGCRDIARQLVEMKYGNGLNVAMGGAVALNEAVKTIVGKVNLDETLVIVTGDHSHTLTIAGYAKRGNPILGISVGVDGKPRLGSDGKPYTTLGFANGPGGAIPLTERPALTMEQTTAPDFIQPALVPLKSETHGGEDLGIYAIGPWAHLFQGTVEENYTFHVMNYASRISERLSER
;
A
#
# COMPACT_ATOMS: atom_id res chain seq x y z
N MET A 1 -66.36 9.92 41.19
CA MET A 1 -66.09 10.98 42.18
C MET A 1 -64.73 11.62 41.85
N PHE A 2 -64.76 12.94 41.76
CA PHE A 2 -63.68 13.96 41.62
C PHE A 2 -62.78 13.85 40.37
N ARG A 3 -62.91 14.62 39.36
CA ARG A 3 -62.71 16.03 38.93
C ARG A 3 -61.48 16.70 39.59
N LEU A 4 -60.50 17.13 38.79
CA LEU A 4 -60.08 18.49 38.46
C LEU A 4 -58.73 18.46 37.75
N THR A 5 -58.65 18.86 36.47
CA THR A 5 -58.30 20.14 35.87
C THR A 5 -57.02 20.80 36.41
N LEU A 6 -56.00 20.97 35.62
CA LEU A 6 -55.66 22.29 35.06
C LEU A 6 -54.48 22.22 34.08
N ALA A 7 -54.73 22.77 32.93
CA ALA A 7 -53.72 23.02 31.92
C ALA A 7 -52.77 24.12 32.35
N THR A 8 -51.49 23.96 32.12
CA THR A 8 -50.57 25.10 31.97
C THR A 8 -49.65 24.85 30.79
N ARG A 9 -49.98 25.53 29.69
CA ARG A 9 -49.10 25.63 28.52
C ARG A 9 -47.95 26.56 28.92
N LEU A 10 -46.75 26.05 29.01
CA LEU A 10 -45.53 26.85 29.01
C LEU A 10 -45.00 26.89 27.57
N ALA A 11 -45.28 28.00 26.91
CA ALA A 11 -44.66 28.34 25.64
C ALA A 11 -43.20 28.71 25.92
N LEU A 12 -42.26 27.79 25.62
CA LEU A 12 -40.85 28.10 25.63
C LEU A 12 -40.48 28.72 24.29
N SER A 13 -40.42 30.05 24.29
CA SER A 13 -39.87 30.82 23.16
C SER A 13 -38.36 30.53 23.07
N MET A 14 -38.00 29.69 22.11
CA MET A 14 -36.62 29.49 21.70
C MET A 14 -36.16 30.72 20.92
N SER A 15 -35.58 31.70 21.60
CA SER A 15 -34.79 32.73 20.95
C SER A 15 -33.52 32.08 20.37
N LEU A 16 -33.49 31.93 19.04
CA LEU A 16 -32.28 31.64 18.27
C LEU A 16 -31.32 32.83 18.47
N LEU A 17 -30.42 32.70 19.44
CA LEU A 17 -29.18 33.47 19.42
C LEU A 17 -28.30 32.91 18.31
N ALA A 18 -28.38 33.53 17.14
CA ALA A 18 -27.36 33.39 16.09
C ALA A 18 -26.07 34.00 16.64
N THR A 19 -25.29 33.20 17.38
CA THR A 19 -23.90 33.51 17.63
C THR A 19 -23.14 33.32 16.33
N GLY A 20 -23.05 34.42 15.57
CA GLY A 20 -22.07 34.49 14.51
C GLY A 20 -20.72 34.12 15.12
N ALA A 21 -20.18 32.97 14.74
CA ALA A 21 -18.80 32.67 14.95
C ALA A 21 -18.01 33.68 14.12
N ALA A 22 -17.72 34.83 14.72
CA ALA A 22 -16.67 35.70 14.25
C ALA A 22 -15.41 34.84 14.28
N ALA A 23 -14.93 34.43 13.09
CA ALA A 23 -13.61 33.87 12.97
C ALA A 23 -12.66 34.85 13.63
N ALA A 24 -12.21 34.50 14.84
CA ALA A 24 -11.23 35.29 15.56
C ALA A 24 -10.02 35.32 14.59
N LYS A 25 -9.79 36.48 13.96
CA LYS A 25 -8.50 36.78 13.36
C LYS A 25 -7.50 36.54 14.46
N ALA A 26 -6.75 35.47 14.38
CA ALA A 26 -5.64 35.22 15.27
C ALA A 26 -4.75 36.44 15.17
N THR A 27 -4.87 37.32 16.20
CA THR A 27 -3.99 38.47 16.34
C THR A 27 -2.62 37.91 16.66
N ASN A 28 -1.76 37.97 15.67
CA ASN A 28 -0.39 37.47 15.67
C ASN A 28 0.54 38.24 16.66
N ASN A 29 0.10 38.46 17.88
CA ASN A 29 0.80 39.31 18.84
C ASN A 29 1.71 38.58 19.84
N ALA A 30 1.80 37.22 19.77
CA ALA A 30 2.83 36.53 20.53
C ALA A 30 4.19 36.71 19.81
N PRO A 31 5.28 36.99 20.52
CA PRO A 31 6.62 37.05 19.95
C PRO A 31 7.07 35.62 19.62
N LEU A 32 6.58 35.09 18.49
CA LEU A 32 7.02 33.79 17.99
C LEU A 32 8.38 33.97 17.34
N THR A 33 9.44 33.67 18.06
CA THR A 33 10.82 33.77 17.56
C THR A 33 11.09 32.85 16.38
N GLN A 34 10.36 31.73 16.30
CA GLN A 34 10.45 30.73 15.24
C GLN A 34 9.83 31.15 13.90
N ARG A 35 9.16 32.32 13.79
CA ARG A 35 8.47 32.75 12.56
C ARG A 35 9.38 32.87 11.33
N LYS A 36 10.68 33.00 11.52
CA LYS A 36 11.68 33.06 10.44
C LYS A 36 12.37 31.72 10.19
N ASP A 37 12.07 30.70 11.01
CA ASP A 37 12.66 29.39 10.86
C ASP A 37 12.09 28.68 9.62
N PRO A 38 12.94 28.13 8.75
CA PRO A 38 12.48 27.49 7.50
C PRO A 38 11.58 26.29 7.74
N TYR A 39 11.82 25.48 8.78
CA TYR A 39 10.97 24.33 9.09
C TYR A 39 9.58 24.77 9.60
N PHE A 40 9.53 25.84 10.40
CA PHE A 40 8.27 26.43 10.84
C PHE A 40 7.45 26.94 9.64
N LEU A 41 8.09 27.68 8.72
CA LEU A 41 7.43 28.23 7.53
C LEU A 41 6.96 27.12 6.58
N GLN A 42 7.76 26.08 6.40
CA GLN A 42 7.38 24.92 5.58
C GLN A 42 6.15 24.21 6.16
N ALA A 43 6.13 23.91 7.46
CA ALA A 43 5.00 23.27 8.12
C ALA A 43 3.74 24.15 8.05
N GLN A 44 3.87 25.47 8.23
CA GLN A 44 2.78 26.43 8.08
C GLN A 44 2.23 26.46 6.64
N ALA A 45 3.07 26.43 5.63
CA ALA A 45 2.66 26.40 4.23
C ALA A 45 1.91 25.09 3.93
N GLN A 46 2.38 23.95 4.44
CA GLN A 46 1.72 22.65 4.30
C GLN A 46 0.32 22.67 4.95
N LEU A 47 0.19 23.25 6.16
CA LEU A 47 -1.12 23.42 6.80
C LEU A 47 -2.07 24.25 5.93
N GLN A 48 -1.60 25.39 5.38
CA GLN A 48 -2.43 26.23 4.52
C GLN A 48 -2.86 25.52 3.23
N GLN A 49 -2.01 24.65 2.69
CA GLN A 49 -2.38 23.82 1.55
C GLN A 49 -3.47 22.80 1.93
N ARG A 50 -3.34 22.12 3.08
CA ARG A 50 -4.35 21.16 3.58
C ARG A 50 -5.70 21.82 3.85
N LEU A 51 -5.72 23.04 4.40
CA LEU A 51 -6.95 23.79 4.66
C LEU A 51 -7.75 24.17 3.40
N LYS A 52 -7.12 24.15 2.24
CA LYS A 52 -7.77 24.41 0.93
C LYS A 52 -8.30 23.14 0.27
N GLN A 53 -8.01 21.98 0.85
CA GLN A 53 -8.41 20.70 0.29
C GLN A 53 -9.92 20.50 0.38
N THR A 54 -10.53 20.14 -0.73
CA THR A 54 -11.95 19.75 -0.81
C THR A 54 -12.06 18.32 -1.35
N PRO A 55 -12.91 17.46 -0.76
CA PRO A 55 -13.15 16.13 -1.29
C PRO A 55 -13.72 16.18 -2.71
N ASN A 56 -13.20 15.36 -3.58
CA ASN A 56 -13.80 15.10 -4.89
C ASN A 56 -14.82 13.95 -4.73
N THR A 57 -16.10 14.22 -4.98
CA THR A 57 -17.21 13.26 -4.87
C THR A 57 -17.77 12.87 -6.23
N ASN A 58 -17.10 13.17 -7.33
CA ASN A 58 -17.48 12.71 -8.65
C ASN A 58 -17.42 11.18 -8.74
N ARG A 59 -18.19 10.59 -9.67
CA ARG A 59 -18.01 9.18 -9.99
C ARG A 59 -16.65 8.97 -10.67
N ALA A 60 -15.86 8.02 -10.19
CA ALA A 60 -14.65 7.60 -10.86
C ALA A 60 -15.02 6.84 -12.15
N LYS A 61 -14.67 7.38 -13.30
CA LYS A 61 -14.79 6.68 -14.59
C LYS A 61 -13.68 5.65 -14.74
N ASN A 62 -12.51 5.94 -14.19
CA ASN A 62 -11.34 5.07 -14.21
C ASN A 62 -10.84 4.84 -12.77
N VAL A 63 -10.32 3.66 -12.53
CA VAL A 63 -9.65 3.28 -11.28
C VAL A 63 -8.29 2.68 -11.62
N ILE A 64 -7.24 3.19 -11.00
CA ILE A 64 -5.88 2.70 -11.15
C ILE A 64 -5.36 2.33 -9.76
N LEU A 65 -5.07 1.07 -9.55
CA LEU A 65 -4.43 0.54 -8.36
C LEU A 65 -2.96 0.23 -8.69
N VAL A 66 -2.05 0.84 -7.96
CA VAL A 66 -0.61 0.61 -8.08
C VAL A 66 -0.14 -0.05 -6.79
N VAL A 67 0.41 -1.24 -6.90
CA VAL A 67 0.86 -2.05 -5.76
C VAL A 67 2.38 -2.19 -5.82
N GLY A 68 3.05 -1.79 -4.75
CA GLY A 68 4.47 -2.07 -4.53
C GLY A 68 4.59 -3.32 -3.66
N ASP A 69 5.07 -4.42 -4.24
CA ASP A 69 5.27 -5.67 -3.51
C ASP A 69 6.28 -5.45 -2.37
N GLY A 70 5.88 -5.75 -1.14
CA GLY A 70 6.66 -5.50 0.06
C GLY A 70 6.87 -4.03 0.43
N MET A 71 5.99 -3.13 -0.04
CA MET A 71 6.16 -1.68 0.15
C MET A 71 5.60 -1.18 1.49
N GLY A 72 6.17 -1.64 2.61
CA GLY A 72 5.92 -1.10 3.94
C GLY A 72 6.46 0.33 4.13
N PHE A 73 6.14 0.97 5.26
CA PHE A 73 6.60 2.34 5.55
C PHE A 73 8.13 2.48 5.56
N SER A 74 8.84 1.49 6.08
CA SER A 74 10.32 1.49 6.07
C SER A 74 10.87 1.46 4.64
N THR A 75 10.27 0.66 3.75
CA THR A 75 10.63 0.59 2.33
C THR A 75 10.38 1.92 1.63
N VAL A 76 9.22 2.56 1.86
CA VAL A 76 8.90 3.89 1.30
C VAL A 76 9.91 4.94 1.78
N THR A 77 10.27 4.93 3.06
CA THR A 77 11.25 5.87 3.62
C THR A 77 12.64 5.66 3.02
N ALA A 78 13.10 4.41 2.92
CA ALA A 78 14.39 4.11 2.30
C ALA A 78 14.42 4.52 0.82
N ALA A 79 13.36 4.22 0.06
CA ALA A 79 13.22 4.58 -1.35
C ALA A 79 13.23 6.10 -1.56
N ARG A 80 12.53 6.86 -0.72
CA ARG A 80 12.52 8.33 -0.73
C ARG A 80 13.93 8.90 -0.56
N ILE A 81 14.64 8.42 0.47
CA ILE A 81 16.00 8.88 0.76
C ILE A 81 16.94 8.50 -0.40
N PHE A 82 16.85 7.26 -0.88
CA PHE A 82 17.68 6.78 -1.97
C PHE A 82 17.45 7.58 -3.26
N GLU A 83 16.20 7.80 -3.67
CA GLU A 83 15.87 8.58 -4.86
C GLU A 83 16.37 10.03 -4.75
N GLY A 84 16.25 10.66 -3.59
CA GLY A 84 16.78 12.00 -3.35
C GLY A 84 18.31 12.03 -3.47
N GLN A 85 19.00 11.05 -2.89
CA GLN A 85 20.45 10.93 -2.96
C GLN A 85 20.93 10.68 -4.39
N GLN A 86 20.23 9.88 -5.20
CA GLN A 86 20.52 9.71 -6.63
C GLN A 86 20.41 11.01 -7.41
N ARG A 87 19.62 11.96 -6.96
CA ARG A 87 19.49 13.31 -7.54
C ARG A 87 20.46 14.36 -6.94
N GLY A 88 21.34 13.92 -6.04
CA GLY A 88 22.35 14.78 -5.41
C GLY A 88 21.83 15.68 -4.30
N VAL A 89 20.66 15.34 -3.69
CA VAL A 89 20.12 16.02 -2.50
C VAL A 89 20.25 15.14 -1.25
N ASP A 90 19.90 15.68 -0.08
CA ASP A 90 20.03 14.96 1.21
C ASP A 90 19.18 13.67 1.33
N GLY A 91 18.13 13.57 0.54
CA GLY A 91 17.23 12.44 0.50
C GLY A 91 16.08 12.53 1.51
N GLU A 92 16.33 12.93 2.75
CA GLU A 92 15.32 12.98 3.80
C GLU A 92 14.19 13.97 3.52
N SER A 93 14.50 15.09 2.84
CA SER A 93 13.53 16.09 2.41
C SER A 93 12.90 15.82 1.04
N ASN A 94 13.33 14.74 0.36
CA ASN A 94 12.73 14.33 -0.90
C ASN A 94 11.27 13.91 -0.72
N VAL A 95 10.48 13.92 -1.79
CA VAL A 95 9.07 13.50 -1.80
C VAL A 95 8.84 12.61 -3.02
N LEU A 96 8.43 11.38 -2.79
CA LEU A 96 8.01 10.47 -3.86
C LEU A 96 6.67 10.91 -4.44
N ALA A 97 6.37 10.52 -5.67
CA ALA A 97 5.17 10.97 -6.39
C ALA A 97 3.88 10.75 -5.59
N TRP A 98 3.73 9.61 -4.94
CA TRP A 98 2.54 9.28 -4.15
C TRP A 98 2.52 9.91 -2.76
N GLU A 99 3.67 10.28 -2.18
CA GLU A 99 3.71 10.98 -0.90
C GLU A 99 3.13 12.41 -1.00
N ALA A 100 3.05 12.95 -2.22
CA ALA A 100 2.36 14.20 -2.51
C ALA A 100 0.82 14.04 -2.56
N PHE A 101 0.28 12.83 -2.52
CA PHE A 101 -1.16 12.60 -2.55
C PHE A 101 -1.84 13.15 -1.29
N PRO A 102 -3.06 13.68 -1.43
CA PRO A 102 -3.73 14.38 -0.34
C PRO A 102 -4.19 13.47 0.78
N TYR A 103 -4.47 12.21 0.51
CA TYR A 103 -5.07 11.28 1.46
C TYR A 103 -4.21 10.06 1.69
N LEU A 104 -4.15 9.63 2.95
CA LEU A 104 -3.36 8.49 3.42
C LEU A 104 -4.15 7.75 4.50
N ALA A 105 -4.23 6.45 4.38
CA ALA A 105 -4.66 5.54 5.44
C ALA A 105 -3.54 4.54 5.76
N ALA A 106 -3.55 3.98 6.95
CA ALA A 106 -2.79 2.80 7.29
C ALA A 106 -3.64 1.54 7.08
N ALA A 107 -3.09 0.50 6.43
CA ALA A 107 -3.77 -0.75 6.19
C ALA A 107 -3.22 -1.88 7.06
N LYS A 108 -4.11 -2.67 7.66
CA LYS A 108 -3.79 -3.92 8.34
C LYS A 108 -3.73 -5.05 7.33
N THR A 109 -2.57 -5.68 7.20
CA THR A 109 -2.26 -6.61 6.11
C THR A 109 -2.46 -8.09 6.44
N TYR A 110 -2.66 -8.48 7.70
CA TYR A 110 -2.79 -9.88 8.10
C TYR A 110 -3.79 -10.67 7.23
N SER A 111 -3.46 -11.93 6.91
CA SER A 111 -4.35 -12.84 6.18
C SER A 111 -5.39 -13.48 7.10
N ALA A 112 -6.29 -14.30 6.55
CA ALA A 112 -7.34 -14.94 7.35
C ALA A 112 -6.79 -15.99 8.33
N ASP A 113 -5.62 -16.55 8.08
CA ASP A 113 -4.99 -17.62 8.87
C ASP A 113 -3.65 -17.23 9.50
N ALA A 114 -3.02 -16.11 9.09
CA ALA A 114 -1.69 -15.76 9.55
C ALA A 114 -1.57 -14.28 9.95
N GLN A 115 -0.71 -14.00 10.95
CA GLN A 115 -0.35 -12.63 11.35
C GLN A 115 0.38 -11.87 10.24
N ILE A 116 1.09 -12.59 9.39
CA ILE A 116 1.87 -12.07 8.28
C ILE A 116 1.36 -12.70 7.00
N THR A 117 0.88 -11.87 6.09
CA THR A 117 0.36 -12.28 4.79
C THR A 117 1.48 -12.60 3.80
N ASP A 118 1.18 -13.41 2.79
CA ASP A 118 1.89 -13.39 1.52
C ASP A 118 1.14 -12.52 0.49
N SER A 119 1.71 -12.33 -0.70
CA SER A 119 1.11 -11.46 -1.74
C SER A 119 -0.22 -11.98 -2.29
N ALA A 120 -0.54 -13.27 -2.16
CA ALA A 120 -1.78 -13.83 -2.71
C ALA A 120 -3.01 -13.35 -1.94
N PRO A 121 -3.15 -13.58 -0.59
CA PRO A 121 -4.33 -13.13 0.14
C PRO A 121 -4.44 -11.61 0.24
N SER A 122 -3.34 -10.87 0.28
CA SER A 122 -3.36 -9.40 0.28
C SER A 122 -3.88 -8.86 -1.05
N ALA A 123 -3.41 -9.39 -2.18
CA ALA A 123 -3.93 -9.02 -3.50
C ALA A 123 -5.42 -9.41 -3.64
N VAL A 124 -5.84 -10.58 -3.14
CA VAL A 124 -7.26 -10.97 -3.09
C VAL A 124 -8.07 -9.97 -2.28
N ALA A 125 -7.59 -9.54 -1.11
CA ALA A 125 -8.28 -8.56 -0.29
C ALA A 125 -8.53 -7.25 -1.07
N MET A 126 -7.51 -6.74 -1.77
CA MET A 126 -7.61 -5.52 -2.57
C MET A 126 -8.49 -5.67 -3.82
N THR A 127 -8.49 -6.85 -4.45
CA THR A 127 -9.20 -7.05 -5.74
C THR A 127 -10.63 -7.54 -5.60
N THR A 128 -10.98 -8.18 -4.47
CA THR A 128 -12.30 -8.81 -4.23
C THR A 128 -13.04 -8.27 -3.00
N GLY A 129 -12.36 -7.61 -2.08
CA GLY A 129 -12.92 -7.19 -0.79
C GLY A 129 -13.01 -8.31 0.26
N VAL A 130 -12.45 -9.48 -0.02
CA VAL A 130 -12.51 -10.67 0.86
C VAL A 130 -11.11 -11.04 1.31
N LYS A 131 -10.90 -11.26 2.60
CA LYS A 131 -9.65 -11.86 3.10
C LYS A 131 -9.68 -13.37 2.89
N THR A 132 -8.54 -13.94 2.48
CA THR A 132 -8.33 -15.38 2.34
C THR A 132 -7.10 -15.84 3.12
N ILE A 133 -6.80 -17.13 3.09
CA ILE A 133 -5.61 -17.71 3.73
C ILE A 133 -4.37 -17.58 2.84
N ASN A 134 -3.18 -17.68 3.41
CA ASN A 134 -1.93 -17.63 2.66
C ASN A 134 -1.92 -18.64 1.51
N ASP A 135 -1.23 -18.28 0.43
CA ASP A 135 -1.09 -19.04 -0.83
C ASP A 135 -2.35 -19.21 -1.69
N LEU A 136 -3.54 -18.76 -1.26
CA LEU A 136 -4.77 -18.82 -2.08
C LEU A 136 -4.98 -17.55 -2.90
N MET A 137 -5.44 -17.71 -4.14
CA MET A 137 -5.80 -16.59 -5.01
C MET A 137 -7.24 -16.69 -5.50
N GLY A 138 -7.99 -15.57 -5.43
CA GLY A 138 -9.35 -15.46 -5.94
C GLY A 138 -10.38 -16.38 -5.28
N LEU A 139 -10.05 -16.98 -4.15
CA LEU A 139 -10.93 -17.86 -3.35
C LEU A 139 -11.19 -17.23 -1.97
N ASN A 140 -12.31 -17.56 -1.36
CA ASN A 140 -12.62 -17.12 0.01
C ASN A 140 -11.86 -17.95 1.06
N HIS A 141 -11.83 -17.47 2.31
CA HIS A 141 -11.08 -18.06 3.42
C HIS A 141 -11.53 -19.47 3.84
N THR A 142 -12.64 -19.99 3.32
CA THR A 142 -13.08 -21.38 3.61
C THR A 142 -12.49 -22.39 2.62
N ALA A 143 -11.77 -21.91 1.60
CA ALA A 143 -11.07 -22.77 0.66
C ALA A 143 -9.85 -23.42 1.32
N ALA A 144 -9.53 -24.63 0.89
CA ALA A 144 -8.36 -25.36 1.36
C ALA A 144 -7.21 -25.28 0.34
N LEU A 145 -5.99 -25.11 0.85
CA LEU A 145 -4.78 -25.14 0.03
C LEU A 145 -4.69 -26.46 -0.76
N ASN A 146 -4.33 -26.35 -2.03
CA ASN A 146 -4.20 -27.47 -2.99
C ASN A 146 -5.52 -28.22 -3.30
N ASN A 147 -6.67 -27.71 -2.86
CA ASN A 147 -7.96 -28.34 -3.17
C ASN A 147 -8.54 -27.80 -4.49
N CYS A 148 -8.47 -28.63 -5.53
CA CYS A 148 -8.95 -28.29 -6.87
C CYS A 148 -10.46 -28.00 -6.96
N GLU A 149 -11.28 -28.69 -6.19
CA GLU A 149 -12.74 -28.52 -6.17
C GLU A 149 -13.12 -27.09 -5.69
N ASP A 150 -12.32 -26.51 -4.82
CA ASP A 150 -12.55 -25.19 -4.26
C ASP A 150 -12.38 -24.06 -5.32
N GLN A 151 -11.64 -24.28 -6.41
CA GLN A 151 -11.56 -23.33 -7.53
C GLN A 151 -12.93 -23.04 -8.16
N GLN A 152 -13.85 -23.98 -8.12
CA GLN A 152 -15.17 -23.86 -8.74
C GLN A 152 -16.22 -23.37 -7.75
N THR A 153 -16.11 -23.80 -6.48
CA THR A 153 -17.17 -23.64 -5.47
C THR A 153 -16.95 -22.46 -4.53
N LYS A 154 -15.69 -22.00 -4.38
CA LYS A 154 -15.29 -20.94 -3.42
C LYS A 154 -14.64 -19.73 -4.05
N ALA A 155 -14.71 -19.61 -5.39
CA ALA A 155 -14.24 -18.44 -6.12
C ALA A 155 -14.99 -17.18 -5.71
N VAL A 156 -14.27 -16.05 -5.63
CA VAL A 156 -14.80 -14.71 -5.34
C VAL A 156 -14.54 -13.77 -6.52
N THR A 157 -15.56 -13.12 -7.01
CA THR A 157 -15.47 -12.27 -8.21
C THR A 157 -14.63 -11.03 -7.94
N THR A 158 -13.68 -10.77 -8.81
CA THR A 158 -12.80 -9.59 -8.73
C THR A 158 -13.47 -8.34 -9.32
N LEU A 159 -12.98 -7.16 -8.93
CA LEU A 159 -13.44 -5.91 -9.52
C LEU A 159 -13.13 -5.82 -11.02
N TRP A 160 -12.05 -6.44 -11.48
CA TRP A 160 -11.68 -6.57 -12.91
C TRP A 160 -12.71 -7.38 -13.69
N GLU A 161 -13.14 -8.51 -13.16
CA GLU A 161 -14.19 -9.34 -13.76
C GLU A 161 -15.53 -8.62 -13.81
N MET A 162 -15.89 -7.93 -12.74
CA MET A 162 -17.09 -7.08 -12.69
C MET A 162 -17.02 -5.96 -13.73
N ALA A 163 -15.87 -5.30 -13.85
CA ALA A 163 -15.66 -4.23 -14.84
C ALA A 163 -15.73 -4.76 -16.28
N ALA A 164 -15.07 -5.90 -16.56
CA ALA A 164 -15.11 -6.56 -17.86
C ALA A 164 -16.53 -6.96 -18.25
N THR A 165 -17.34 -7.46 -17.31
CA THR A 165 -18.78 -7.76 -17.54
C THR A 165 -19.57 -6.52 -17.92
N LEU A 166 -19.21 -5.35 -17.43
CA LEU A 166 -19.80 -4.07 -17.82
C LEU A 166 -19.28 -3.53 -19.17
N GLY A 167 -18.36 -4.23 -19.82
CA GLY A 167 -17.71 -3.79 -21.07
C GLY A 167 -16.68 -2.69 -20.86
N MET A 168 -16.16 -2.52 -19.63
CA MET A 168 -15.06 -1.62 -19.35
C MET A 168 -13.75 -2.30 -19.78
N SER A 169 -12.76 -1.50 -20.22
CA SER A 169 -11.42 -2.01 -20.45
C SER A 169 -10.72 -2.30 -19.12
N THR A 170 -10.06 -3.44 -19.05
CA THR A 170 -9.33 -3.91 -17.87
C THR A 170 -7.91 -4.29 -18.24
N GLY A 171 -6.98 -4.20 -17.29
CA GLY A 171 -5.58 -4.56 -17.53
C GLY A 171 -4.80 -4.81 -16.24
N ALA A 172 -3.70 -5.57 -16.39
CA ALA A 172 -2.68 -5.77 -15.39
C ALA A 172 -1.30 -5.56 -16.00
N VAL A 173 -0.47 -4.76 -15.35
CA VAL A 173 0.93 -4.48 -15.74
C VAL A 173 1.80 -4.66 -14.52
N THR A 174 2.87 -5.44 -14.63
CA THR A 174 3.71 -5.79 -13.48
C THR A 174 5.18 -5.87 -13.85
N THR A 175 6.07 -5.73 -12.86
CA THR A 175 7.50 -6.01 -12.99
C THR A 175 7.83 -7.48 -12.75
N ALA A 176 6.93 -8.22 -12.12
CA ALA A 176 7.01 -9.67 -11.94
C ALA A 176 6.49 -10.43 -13.18
N THR A 177 6.34 -11.75 -13.10
CA THR A 177 5.57 -12.52 -14.09
C THR A 177 4.10 -12.11 -14.04
N ILE A 178 3.41 -12.11 -15.17
CA ILE A 178 1.98 -11.78 -15.20
C ILE A 178 1.14 -12.81 -14.42
N THR A 179 1.68 -13.97 -14.17
CA THR A 179 1.12 -15.06 -13.38
C THR A 179 1.47 -15.01 -11.90
N HIS A 180 2.32 -14.05 -11.47
CA HIS A 180 2.61 -13.82 -10.06
C HIS A 180 1.32 -13.48 -9.30
N ALA A 181 1.31 -13.73 -7.98
CA ALA A 181 0.13 -13.59 -7.15
C ALA A 181 -0.56 -12.22 -7.27
N THR A 182 0.19 -11.13 -7.22
CA THR A 182 -0.37 -9.77 -7.23
C THR A 182 -1.14 -9.44 -8.52
N PRO A 183 -0.59 -9.59 -9.73
CA PRO A 183 -1.37 -9.42 -10.95
C PRO A 183 -2.38 -10.55 -11.17
N GLY A 184 -2.05 -11.80 -10.82
CA GLY A 184 -2.90 -12.96 -10.97
C GLY A 184 -4.22 -12.85 -10.22
N ALA A 185 -4.21 -12.25 -9.02
CA ALA A 185 -5.42 -12.01 -8.22
C ALA A 185 -6.46 -11.08 -8.89
N THR A 186 -6.15 -10.48 -10.03
CA THR A 186 -7.12 -9.71 -10.81
C THR A 186 -8.03 -10.58 -11.69
N TYR A 187 -7.60 -11.83 -12.03
CA TYR A 187 -8.30 -12.69 -12.99
C TYR A 187 -8.31 -14.18 -12.65
N ALA A 188 -7.46 -14.65 -11.72
CA ALA A 188 -7.32 -16.08 -11.43
C ALA A 188 -7.93 -16.47 -10.09
N HIS A 189 -8.50 -17.70 -10.06
CA HIS A 189 -9.08 -18.34 -8.90
C HIS A 189 -8.41 -19.69 -8.72
N ILE A 190 -7.46 -19.79 -7.77
CA ILE A 190 -6.62 -20.98 -7.67
C ILE A 190 -6.27 -21.31 -6.23
N ALA A 191 -6.20 -22.62 -5.95
CA ALA A 191 -5.95 -23.14 -4.62
C ALA A 191 -4.46 -23.17 -4.24
N ASN A 192 -3.58 -22.68 -5.08
CA ASN A 192 -2.16 -22.50 -4.79
C ASN A 192 -1.54 -21.47 -5.75
N ARG A 193 -0.93 -20.42 -5.21
CA ARG A 193 -0.29 -19.34 -5.96
C ARG A 193 0.89 -19.82 -6.81
N ASP A 194 1.53 -20.93 -6.46
CA ASP A 194 2.68 -21.47 -7.18
C ASP A 194 2.27 -22.22 -8.48
N TRP A 195 0.99 -22.47 -8.68
CA TRP A 195 0.47 -23.10 -9.89
C TRP A 195 0.36 -22.11 -11.05
N GLU A 196 1.46 -21.42 -11.34
CA GLU A 196 1.53 -20.41 -12.39
C GLU A 196 1.36 -20.97 -13.80
N SER A 197 1.76 -22.25 -14.02
CA SER A 197 1.62 -23.01 -15.27
C SER A 197 1.32 -24.48 -14.97
N ASP A 198 0.83 -25.21 -15.95
CA ASP A 198 0.58 -26.65 -15.86
C ASP A 198 1.81 -27.45 -15.42
N THR A 199 3.00 -27.05 -15.85
CA THR A 199 4.28 -27.69 -15.46
C THR A 199 4.63 -27.52 -13.98
N LYS A 200 4.02 -26.54 -13.30
CA LYS A 200 4.19 -26.31 -11.85
C LYS A 200 3.09 -26.97 -11.00
N MET A 201 2.10 -27.57 -11.65
CA MET A 201 0.99 -28.23 -10.96
C MET A 201 1.31 -29.70 -10.68
N PRO A 202 0.89 -30.26 -9.53
CA PRO A 202 0.98 -31.68 -9.29
C PRO A 202 0.03 -32.46 -10.22
N ALA A 203 0.43 -33.69 -10.57
CA ALA A 203 -0.29 -34.50 -11.57
C ALA A 203 -1.75 -34.82 -11.17
N ASP A 204 -2.03 -34.98 -9.88
CA ASP A 204 -3.37 -35.19 -9.35
C ASP A 204 -4.28 -33.95 -9.49
N ALA A 205 -3.73 -32.74 -9.31
CA ALA A 205 -4.46 -31.51 -9.54
C ALA A 205 -4.80 -31.33 -11.05
N LEU A 206 -3.87 -31.65 -11.94
CA LEU A 206 -4.11 -31.65 -13.39
C LEU A 206 -5.18 -32.69 -13.77
N ALA A 207 -5.10 -33.92 -13.22
CA ALA A 207 -6.08 -34.97 -13.44
C ALA A 207 -7.49 -34.61 -12.91
N ALA A 208 -7.56 -33.84 -11.82
CA ALA A 208 -8.80 -33.31 -11.27
C ALA A 208 -9.38 -32.11 -12.07
N GLY A 209 -8.67 -31.64 -13.11
CA GLY A 209 -9.13 -30.58 -14.00
C GLY A 209 -8.88 -29.16 -13.48
N CYS A 210 -7.98 -28.98 -12.50
CA CYS A 210 -7.51 -27.66 -12.11
C CYS A 210 -6.92 -26.90 -13.28
N ARG A 211 -7.11 -25.60 -13.30
CA ARG A 211 -6.55 -24.70 -14.29
C ARG A 211 -5.48 -23.85 -13.65
N ASP A 212 -4.28 -23.83 -14.22
CA ASP A 212 -3.21 -22.95 -13.80
C ASP A 212 -3.53 -21.47 -14.04
N ILE A 213 -2.71 -20.59 -13.47
CA ILE A 213 -2.91 -19.13 -13.56
C ILE A 213 -2.77 -18.64 -15.00
N ALA A 214 -1.77 -19.12 -15.75
CA ALA A 214 -1.55 -18.70 -17.14
C ALA A 214 -2.75 -19.08 -18.04
N ARG A 215 -3.31 -20.25 -17.84
CA ARG A 215 -4.50 -20.72 -18.55
C ARG A 215 -5.71 -19.86 -18.24
N GLN A 216 -5.92 -19.51 -16.97
CA GLN A 216 -7.05 -18.67 -16.57
C GLN A 216 -6.97 -17.24 -17.14
N LEU A 217 -5.76 -16.72 -17.41
CA LEU A 217 -5.57 -15.42 -18.07
C LEU A 217 -6.20 -15.42 -19.47
N VAL A 218 -5.98 -16.47 -20.25
CA VAL A 218 -6.48 -16.56 -21.64
C VAL A 218 -7.90 -17.12 -21.73
N GLU A 219 -8.38 -17.82 -20.71
CA GLU A 219 -9.73 -18.37 -20.62
C GLU A 219 -10.68 -17.54 -19.74
N MET A 220 -10.31 -16.31 -19.41
CA MET A 220 -11.16 -15.44 -18.58
C MET A 220 -12.56 -15.31 -19.15
N LYS A 221 -13.58 -15.71 -18.38
CA LYS A 221 -14.97 -15.87 -18.85
C LYS A 221 -15.77 -14.56 -18.89
N TYR A 222 -15.23 -13.49 -18.28
CA TYR A 222 -15.95 -12.23 -18.09
C TYR A 222 -15.58 -11.23 -19.19
N GLY A 223 -16.59 -10.66 -19.84
CA GLY A 223 -16.40 -9.72 -20.94
C GLY A 223 -15.54 -10.33 -22.05
N ASN A 224 -14.52 -9.60 -22.47
CA ASN A 224 -13.52 -10.06 -23.45
C ASN A 224 -12.16 -10.38 -22.82
N GLY A 225 -12.13 -10.72 -21.53
CA GLY A 225 -10.89 -10.91 -20.77
C GLY A 225 -10.18 -9.59 -20.43
N LEU A 226 -8.89 -9.66 -20.08
CA LEU A 226 -8.05 -8.47 -19.88
C LEU A 226 -7.67 -7.88 -21.24
N ASN A 227 -7.84 -6.56 -21.40
CA ASN A 227 -7.44 -5.84 -22.61
C ASN A 227 -5.93 -5.59 -22.66
N VAL A 228 -5.27 -5.52 -21.49
CA VAL A 228 -3.83 -5.37 -21.36
C VAL A 228 -3.31 -6.33 -20.30
N ALA A 229 -2.30 -7.13 -20.66
CA ALA A 229 -1.56 -7.99 -19.73
C ALA A 229 -0.06 -7.89 -20.06
N MET A 230 0.74 -7.33 -19.15
CA MET A 230 2.17 -7.11 -19.35
C MET A 230 2.97 -7.46 -18.08
N GLY A 231 4.01 -8.29 -18.22
CA GLY A 231 4.99 -8.58 -17.18
C GLY A 231 6.36 -7.98 -17.48
N GLY A 232 7.22 -7.80 -16.47
CA GLY A 232 8.59 -7.31 -16.63
C GLY A 232 8.75 -5.81 -16.88
N ALA A 233 7.83 -4.97 -16.42
CA ALA A 233 7.80 -3.52 -16.67
C ALA A 233 8.49 -2.64 -15.57
N VAL A 234 8.52 -1.35 -15.68
CA VAL A 234 9.38 -0.28 -15.14
C VAL A 234 9.15 0.16 -13.67
N ALA A 235 10.11 0.94 -13.10
CA ALA A 235 10.16 1.47 -11.73
C ALA A 235 8.88 2.19 -11.26
N LEU A 236 8.43 1.88 -10.04
CA LEU A 236 7.14 2.31 -9.45
C LEU A 236 6.96 3.83 -9.41
N ASN A 237 7.96 4.59 -8.96
CA ASN A 237 7.83 6.04 -8.81
C ASN A 237 7.63 6.75 -10.16
N GLU A 238 8.37 6.34 -11.20
CA GLU A 238 8.20 6.89 -12.55
C GLU A 238 6.85 6.49 -13.18
N ALA A 239 6.37 5.28 -12.88
CA ALA A 239 5.04 4.86 -13.29
C ALA A 239 3.94 5.74 -12.66
N VAL A 240 4.01 6.00 -11.36
CA VAL A 240 3.06 6.88 -10.65
C VAL A 240 3.12 8.32 -11.18
N LYS A 241 4.32 8.89 -11.38
CA LYS A 241 4.48 10.21 -12.01
C LYS A 241 3.82 10.27 -13.38
N THR A 242 4.04 9.24 -14.20
CA THR A 242 3.46 9.15 -15.54
C THR A 242 1.94 9.06 -15.50
N ILE A 243 1.39 8.21 -14.63
CA ILE A 243 -0.06 8.05 -14.44
C ILE A 243 -0.68 9.41 -14.09
N VAL A 244 -0.22 10.02 -12.99
CA VAL A 244 -0.79 11.29 -12.49
C VAL A 244 -0.66 12.42 -13.51
N GLY A 245 0.42 12.44 -14.29
CA GLY A 245 0.63 13.43 -15.34
C GLY A 245 -0.23 13.24 -16.61
N LYS A 246 -0.85 12.06 -16.79
CA LYS A 246 -1.61 11.73 -18.02
C LYS A 246 -3.11 11.55 -17.80
N VAL A 247 -3.56 11.25 -16.59
CA VAL A 247 -4.99 11.02 -16.31
C VAL A 247 -5.71 12.30 -15.91
N ASN A 248 -7.02 12.34 -16.12
CA ASN A 248 -7.88 13.37 -15.54
C ASN A 248 -8.24 12.97 -14.11
N LEU A 249 -7.68 13.64 -13.12
CA LEU A 249 -7.89 13.38 -11.70
C LEU A 249 -9.30 13.76 -11.20
N ASP A 250 -10.09 14.50 -11.98
CA ASP A 250 -11.49 14.77 -11.63
C ASP A 250 -12.39 13.53 -11.79
N GLU A 251 -11.95 12.55 -12.59
CA GLU A 251 -12.71 11.35 -12.91
C GLU A 251 -11.90 10.04 -12.82
N THR A 252 -10.64 10.13 -12.39
CA THR A 252 -9.76 8.96 -12.19
C THR A 252 -9.33 8.88 -10.73
N LEU A 253 -9.70 7.80 -10.07
CA LEU A 253 -9.18 7.44 -8.75
C LEU A 253 -7.84 6.73 -8.94
N VAL A 254 -6.79 7.27 -8.35
CA VAL A 254 -5.45 6.64 -8.31
C VAL A 254 -5.12 6.29 -6.87
N ILE A 255 -4.76 5.03 -6.65
CA ILE A 255 -4.37 4.47 -5.36
C ILE A 255 -2.96 3.88 -5.52
N VAL A 256 -2.08 4.18 -4.57
CA VAL A 256 -0.75 3.58 -4.45
C VAL A 256 -0.63 2.96 -3.07
N THR A 257 -0.29 1.68 -3.00
CA THR A 257 -0.17 0.94 -1.74
C THR A 257 0.86 -0.18 -1.86
N GLY A 258 1.20 -0.84 -0.76
CA GLY A 258 1.85 -2.15 -0.77
C GLY A 258 0.83 -3.26 -0.63
N ASP A 259 1.26 -4.49 -0.73
CA ASP A 259 0.49 -5.70 -0.42
C ASP A 259 0.87 -6.28 0.96
N HIS A 260 2.09 -6.11 1.38
CA HIS A 260 2.65 -6.39 2.72
C HIS A 260 3.91 -5.53 2.92
N SER A 261 4.54 -5.62 4.09
CA SER A 261 5.86 -5.05 4.30
C SER A 261 6.95 -6.14 4.25
N HIS A 262 8.20 -5.70 4.37
CA HIS A 262 9.37 -6.53 4.62
C HIS A 262 9.93 -6.27 6.01
N THR A 263 10.85 -7.11 6.49
CA THR A 263 11.50 -6.94 7.80
C THR A 263 12.57 -5.85 7.81
N LEU A 264 12.58 -4.96 6.82
CA LEU A 264 13.50 -3.85 6.67
C LEU A 264 13.39 -2.86 7.84
N THR A 265 14.52 -2.49 8.41
CA THR A 265 14.62 -1.45 9.44
C THR A 265 15.60 -0.36 9.01
N ILE A 266 15.33 0.87 9.44
CA ILE A 266 16.23 2.01 9.32
C ILE A 266 16.62 2.39 10.75
N ALA A 267 17.90 2.29 11.11
CA ALA A 267 18.35 2.47 12.48
C ALA A 267 19.69 3.21 12.58
N GLY A 268 20.09 3.53 13.81
CA GLY A 268 21.30 4.27 14.11
C GLY A 268 21.09 5.77 14.03
N TYR A 269 22.09 6.52 14.39
CA TYR A 269 22.06 7.99 14.47
C TYR A 269 22.92 8.60 13.37
N ALA A 270 22.69 8.17 12.12
CA ALA A 270 23.35 8.73 10.96
C ALA A 270 22.96 10.21 10.77
N LYS A 271 23.93 11.04 10.38
CA LYS A 271 23.64 12.44 10.04
C LYS A 271 22.70 12.51 8.82
N ARG A 272 21.97 13.61 8.69
CA ARG A 272 21.20 13.91 7.49
C ARG A 272 22.10 13.90 6.24
N GLY A 273 21.61 13.29 5.16
CA GLY A 273 22.38 13.08 3.93
C GLY A 273 23.41 11.96 4.00
N ASN A 274 23.40 11.13 5.04
CA ASN A 274 24.22 9.90 5.06
C ASN A 274 23.72 8.94 3.97
N PRO A 275 24.62 8.35 3.13
CA PRO A 275 24.18 7.35 2.15
C PRO A 275 23.34 6.27 2.81
N ILE A 276 22.09 6.12 2.39
CA ILE A 276 21.11 5.23 3.05
C ILE A 276 21.57 3.76 3.03
N LEU A 277 22.22 3.34 1.96
CA LEU A 277 22.79 1.98 1.84
C LEU A 277 24.07 1.77 2.66
N GLY A 278 24.67 2.86 3.16
CA GLY A 278 25.99 2.88 3.74
C GLY A 278 26.03 2.56 5.25
N ILE A 279 27.26 2.57 5.79
CA ILE A 279 27.44 2.58 7.25
C ILE A 279 26.88 3.86 7.85
N SER A 280 26.44 3.79 9.11
CA SER A 280 25.95 4.95 9.86
C SER A 280 27.12 5.87 10.24
N VAL A 281 27.12 7.11 9.75
CA VAL A 281 28.11 8.15 10.08
C VAL A 281 27.42 9.28 10.82
N GLY A 282 27.92 9.65 12.00
CA GLY A 282 27.32 10.67 12.83
C GLY A 282 27.57 12.11 12.34
N VAL A 283 26.95 13.09 13.01
CA VAL A 283 27.12 14.52 12.72
C VAL A 283 28.56 15.00 12.91
N ASP A 284 29.35 14.28 13.69
CA ASP A 284 30.78 14.48 13.90
C ASP A 284 31.66 13.94 12.75
N GLY A 285 31.05 13.38 11.71
CA GLY A 285 31.72 12.78 10.57
C GLY A 285 32.35 11.42 10.82
N LYS A 286 32.15 10.81 12.01
CA LYS A 286 32.77 9.53 12.38
C LYS A 286 31.74 8.39 12.22
N PRO A 287 32.20 7.18 11.81
CA PRO A 287 31.35 5.99 11.84
C PRO A 287 30.81 5.72 13.25
N ARG A 288 29.54 5.36 13.32
CA ARG A 288 28.94 4.84 14.55
C ARG A 288 29.38 3.40 14.74
N LEU A 289 29.74 3.07 15.96
CA LEU A 289 30.31 1.75 16.30
C LEU A 289 29.35 0.98 17.20
N GLY A 290 29.25 -0.31 16.97
CA GLY A 290 28.63 -1.24 17.90
C GLY A 290 29.48 -1.44 19.16
N SER A 291 29.00 -2.23 20.11
CA SER A 291 29.74 -2.61 21.34
C SER A 291 31.00 -3.44 21.05
N ASP A 292 31.07 -4.01 19.83
CA ASP A 292 32.24 -4.72 19.30
C ASP A 292 33.30 -3.78 18.70
N GLY A 293 33.09 -2.47 18.76
CA GLY A 293 34.01 -1.47 18.19
C GLY A 293 33.97 -1.37 16.66
N LYS A 294 33.01 -2.01 15.97
CA LYS A 294 32.96 -2.06 14.52
C LYS A 294 31.78 -1.21 13.96
N PRO A 295 31.95 -0.58 12.79
CA PRO A 295 30.85 0.15 12.12
C PRO A 295 29.64 -0.75 11.84
N TYR A 296 28.46 -0.15 11.74
CA TYR A 296 27.24 -0.83 11.35
C TYR A 296 26.46 -0.02 10.29
N THR A 297 25.62 -0.69 9.51
CA THR A 297 24.83 -0.10 8.42
C THR A 297 23.62 0.64 8.95
N THR A 298 23.11 1.60 8.17
CA THR A 298 21.84 2.29 8.44
C THR A 298 20.66 1.35 8.22
N LEU A 299 20.73 0.51 7.19
CA LEU A 299 19.71 -0.50 6.89
C LEU A 299 20.06 -1.85 7.56
N GLY A 300 19.04 -2.57 7.95
CA GLY A 300 19.13 -3.93 8.45
C GLY A 300 17.80 -4.66 8.30
N PHE A 301 17.82 -5.97 8.50
CA PHE A 301 16.65 -6.84 8.42
C PHE A 301 16.53 -7.71 9.67
N ALA A 302 15.31 -8.09 10.04
CA ALA A 302 15.14 -9.04 11.16
C ALA A 302 15.60 -10.45 10.79
N ASN A 303 15.51 -10.83 9.53
CA ASN A 303 15.97 -12.12 9.03
C ASN A 303 16.39 -12.01 7.55
N GLY A 304 17.11 -13.01 7.06
CA GLY A 304 17.51 -13.09 5.65
C GLY A 304 18.96 -13.55 5.46
N PRO A 305 19.48 -13.51 4.22
CA PRO A 305 20.82 -14.05 3.91
C PRO A 305 21.96 -13.29 4.60
N GLY A 306 21.75 -12.03 4.97
CA GLY A 306 22.75 -11.23 5.71
C GLY A 306 22.94 -11.63 7.18
N GLY A 307 22.14 -12.56 7.70
CA GLY A 307 22.23 -13.08 9.07
C GLY A 307 23.27 -14.21 9.29
N ALA A 308 23.99 -14.59 8.25
CA ALA A 308 24.90 -15.75 8.30
C ALA A 308 26.18 -15.54 9.12
N ILE A 309 26.47 -14.33 9.58
CA ILE A 309 27.72 -13.99 10.28
C ILE A 309 27.44 -13.88 11.78
N PRO A 310 28.12 -14.69 12.65
CA PRO A 310 28.00 -14.52 14.08
C PRO A 310 28.37 -13.10 14.53
N LEU A 311 27.66 -12.55 15.51
CA LEU A 311 27.91 -11.19 16.01
C LEU A 311 29.37 -10.97 16.47
N THR A 312 30.01 -12.03 16.99
CA THR A 312 31.42 -12.02 17.42
C THR A 312 32.40 -11.92 16.26
N GLU A 313 32.00 -12.28 15.07
CA GLU A 313 32.83 -12.30 13.85
C GLU A 313 32.39 -11.23 12.81
N ARG A 314 31.49 -10.32 13.19
CA ARG A 314 31.01 -9.26 12.30
C ARG A 314 32.18 -8.47 11.72
N PRO A 315 32.30 -8.30 10.39
CA PRO A 315 33.41 -7.55 9.77
C PRO A 315 33.34 -6.06 10.12
N ALA A 316 34.48 -5.39 10.06
CA ALA A 316 34.52 -3.92 10.07
C ALA A 316 34.16 -3.42 8.68
N LEU A 317 32.89 -3.05 8.50
CA LEU A 317 32.35 -2.59 7.22
C LEU A 317 32.85 -1.17 6.87
N THR A 318 33.01 -0.91 5.58
CA THR A 318 33.30 0.43 5.03
C THR A 318 32.12 0.99 4.24
N MET A 319 32.12 2.30 4.01
CA MET A 319 31.10 2.95 3.18
C MET A 319 31.08 2.37 1.76
N GLU A 320 32.25 2.19 1.15
CA GLU A 320 32.40 1.64 -0.20
C GLU A 320 31.78 0.23 -0.31
N GLN A 321 32.10 -0.65 0.64
CA GLN A 321 31.54 -2.01 0.65
C GLN A 321 30.03 -2.01 0.76
N THR A 322 29.46 -1.19 1.67
CA THR A 322 28.03 -1.21 1.98
C THR A 322 27.16 -0.51 0.94
N THR A 323 27.75 0.32 0.09
CA THR A 323 27.06 0.98 -1.03
C THR A 323 27.22 0.25 -2.37
N ALA A 324 28.00 -0.85 -2.40
CA ALA A 324 28.14 -1.67 -3.59
C ALA A 324 26.79 -2.35 -3.96
N PRO A 325 26.46 -2.47 -5.26
CA PRO A 325 25.16 -3.01 -5.70
C PRO A 325 24.86 -4.44 -5.26
N ASP A 326 25.90 -5.24 -5.02
CA ASP A 326 25.84 -6.64 -4.62
C ASP A 326 25.97 -6.84 -3.10
N PHE A 327 26.06 -5.75 -2.32
CA PHE A 327 26.16 -5.85 -0.88
C PHE A 327 24.86 -6.34 -0.26
N ILE A 328 24.96 -7.43 0.51
CA ILE A 328 23.82 -7.97 1.27
C ILE A 328 23.76 -7.29 2.63
N GLN A 329 22.72 -6.53 2.89
CA GLN A 329 22.52 -5.84 4.17
C GLN A 329 22.42 -6.84 5.33
N PRO A 330 22.92 -6.49 6.51
CA PRO A 330 22.89 -7.37 7.68
C PRO A 330 21.47 -7.76 8.08
N ALA A 331 21.32 -9.01 8.54
CA ALA A 331 20.09 -9.51 9.13
C ALA A 331 20.37 -10.16 10.49
N LEU A 332 19.38 -10.20 11.38
CA LEU A 332 19.53 -10.80 12.71
C LEU A 332 19.49 -12.34 12.64
N VAL A 333 18.54 -12.90 11.92
CA VAL A 333 18.35 -14.36 11.80
C VAL A 333 18.75 -14.82 10.41
N PRO A 334 19.67 -15.82 10.28
CA PRO A 334 20.09 -16.32 8.98
C PRO A 334 18.99 -17.17 8.33
N LEU A 335 18.52 -16.73 7.15
CA LEU A 335 17.59 -17.46 6.27
C LEU A 335 18.10 -17.40 4.82
N LYS A 336 17.61 -18.29 3.96
CA LYS A 336 17.94 -18.30 2.52
C LYS A 336 17.39 -17.05 1.79
N SER A 337 16.23 -16.59 2.21
CA SER A 337 15.61 -15.33 1.79
C SER A 337 15.01 -14.64 3.00
N GLU A 338 14.79 -13.35 2.89
CA GLU A 338 14.04 -12.57 3.86
C GLU A 338 12.56 -12.99 3.86
N THR A 339 11.87 -12.85 5.01
CA THR A 339 10.42 -13.04 5.12
C THR A 339 9.69 -11.72 5.00
N HIS A 340 8.36 -11.79 4.80
CA HIS A 340 7.54 -10.59 4.87
C HIS A 340 7.48 -10.02 6.30
N GLY A 341 7.16 -8.73 6.42
CA GLY A 341 6.89 -8.03 7.67
C GLY A 341 5.39 -7.93 7.94
N GLY A 342 5.00 -7.95 9.21
CA GLY A 342 3.59 -7.87 9.65
C GLY A 342 3.15 -6.48 10.07
N GLU A 343 3.91 -5.44 9.77
CA GLU A 343 3.56 -4.06 10.08
C GLU A 343 2.50 -3.51 9.12
N ASP A 344 1.70 -2.54 9.59
CA ASP A 344 0.77 -1.79 8.75
C ASP A 344 1.52 -1.07 7.63
N LEU A 345 0.85 -0.82 6.51
CA LEU A 345 1.40 -0.08 5.39
C LEU A 345 0.52 1.11 4.98
N GLY A 346 1.04 1.99 4.12
CA GLY A 346 0.33 3.19 3.67
C GLY A 346 -0.49 2.94 2.42
N ILE A 347 -1.76 3.38 2.42
CA ILE A 347 -2.60 3.54 1.24
C ILE A 347 -2.66 5.02 0.90
N TYR A 348 -2.02 5.42 -0.19
CA TYR A 348 -1.98 6.81 -0.69
C TYR A 348 -2.99 6.97 -1.80
N ALA A 349 -3.82 8.01 -1.78
CA ALA A 349 -4.89 8.16 -2.76
C ALA A 349 -5.12 9.61 -3.21
N ILE A 350 -5.51 9.75 -4.49
CA ILE A 350 -5.90 11.01 -5.12
C ILE A 350 -7.03 10.76 -6.13
N GLY A 351 -7.89 11.75 -6.33
CA GLY A 351 -9.01 11.69 -7.26
C GLY A 351 -10.35 11.46 -6.57
N PRO A 352 -11.39 11.01 -7.32
CA PRO A 352 -12.72 10.79 -6.78
C PRO A 352 -12.75 9.83 -5.60
N TRP A 353 -13.38 10.26 -4.49
CA TRP A 353 -13.57 9.50 -3.26
C TRP A 353 -12.27 9.09 -2.53
N ALA A 354 -11.12 9.59 -2.96
CA ALA A 354 -9.83 9.35 -2.30
C ALA A 354 -9.83 9.73 -0.82
N HIS A 355 -10.67 10.69 -0.40
CA HIS A 355 -10.80 11.14 1.00
C HIS A 355 -11.38 10.08 1.94
N LEU A 356 -11.90 8.97 1.43
CA LEU A 356 -12.31 7.83 2.25
C LEU A 356 -11.10 7.07 2.82
N PHE A 357 -9.91 7.22 2.23
CA PHE A 357 -8.68 6.65 2.78
C PHE A 357 -8.12 7.55 3.88
N GLN A 358 -8.50 7.27 5.12
CA GLN A 358 -8.01 7.94 6.33
C GLN A 358 -8.13 7.02 7.55
N GLY A 359 -7.27 7.23 8.55
CA GLY A 359 -7.20 6.38 9.74
C GLY A 359 -6.56 5.02 9.45
N THR A 360 -6.85 4.04 10.28
CA THR A 360 -6.38 2.65 10.10
C THR A 360 -7.55 1.78 9.66
N VAL A 361 -7.39 1.07 8.55
CA VAL A 361 -8.42 0.28 7.89
C VAL A 361 -7.95 -1.16 7.65
N GLU A 362 -8.86 -2.06 7.36
CA GLU A 362 -8.52 -3.37 6.81
C GLU A 362 -8.08 -3.22 5.34
N GLU A 363 -7.17 -4.03 4.87
CA GLU A 363 -6.63 -3.93 3.51
C GLU A 363 -7.73 -4.12 2.44
N ASN A 364 -8.69 -5.03 2.67
CA ASN A 364 -9.82 -5.26 1.78
C ASN A 364 -10.76 -4.03 1.64
N TYR A 365 -10.64 -3.03 2.52
CA TYR A 365 -11.32 -1.75 2.37
C TYR A 365 -10.98 -1.05 1.06
N THR A 366 -9.80 -1.30 0.51
CA THR A 366 -9.37 -0.80 -0.81
C THR A 366 -10.37 -1.17 -1.91
N PHE A 367 -10.80 -2.43 -1.96
CA PHE A 367 -11.86 -2.86 -2.89
C PHE A 367 -13.15 -2.05 -2.72
N HIS A 368 -13.59 -1.89 -1.47
CA HIS A 368 -14.85 -1.21 -1.20
C HIS A 368 -14.83 0.25 -1.65
N VAL A 369 -13.71 0.97 -1.47
CA VAL A 369 -13.57 2.34 -1.96
C VAL A 369 -13.54 2.38 -3.50
N MET A 370 -12.77 1.49 -4.15
CA MET A 370 -12.73 1.41 -5.62
C MET A 370 -14.11 1.12 -6.21
N ASN A 371 -14.82 0.15 -5.66
CA ASN A 371 -16.17 -0.22 -6.10
C ASN A 371 -17.19 0.92 -5.87
N TYR A 372 -17.15 1.54 -4.70
CA TYR A 372 -18.01 2.69 -4.38
C TYR A 372 -17.76 3.87 -5.32
N ALA A 373 -16.51 4.27 -5.49
CA ALA A 373 -16.12 5.38 -6.34
C ALA A 373 -16.52 5.18 -7.81
N SER A 374 -16.39 3.96 -8.32
CA SER A 374 -16.72 3.60 -9.73
C SER A 374 -18.16 3.18 -9.94
N ARG A 375 -18.89 2.82 -8.86
CA ARG A 375 -20.24 2.28 -8.86
C ARG A 375 -20.38 0.99 -9.69
N ILE A 376 -19.32 0.17 -9.77
CA ILE A 376 -19.30 -1.02 -10.63
C ILE A 376 -20.37 -2.03 -10.21
N SER A 377 -20.46 -2.42 -8.94
CA SER A 377 -21.49 -3.38 -8.46
C SER A 377 -22.90 -2.86 -8.64
N GLU A 378 -23.14 -1.57 -8.38
CA GLU A 378 -24.44 -0.95 -8.59
C GLU A 378 -24.87 -1.04 -10.06
N ARG A 379 -23.98 -0.68 -10.98
CA ARG A 379 -24.22 -0.75 -12.44
C ARG A 379 -24.43 -2.18 -12.94
N LEU A 380 -23.87 -3.20 -12.28
CA LEU A 380 -24.15 -4.61 -12.60
C LEU A 380 -25.55 -5.02 -12.17
N SER A 381 -26.04 -4.52 -11.04
CA SER A 381 -27.39 -4.85 -10.55
C SER A 381 -28.52 -4.17 -11.33
N GLU A 382 -28.22 -3.14 -12.11
CA GLU A 382 -29.15 -2.42 -12.97
C GLU A 382 -29.33 -3.05 -14.37
N ARG A 383 -28.55 -4.10 -14.70
CA ARG A 383 -28.64 -4.86 -15.96
C ARG A 383 -29.47 -6.13 -15.81
#